data_a581329890e3db79399c9903b6868bff
#
_entry.id   a581329890e3db79399c9903b6868bff
#
_cell.length_a   1.000
_cell.length_b   1.000
_cell.length_c   1.000
_cell.angle_alpha   90.00
_cell.angle_beta   90.00
_cell.angle_gamma   90.00
#
_symmetry.space_group_name_H-M   'P 1'
#
loop_
_entity.id
_entity.type
_entity.pdbx_description
1 polymer ?
#
loop_
_entity_poly.entity_id
_entity_poly.type
_entity_poly.pdbx_seq_one_letter_code
_entity_poly.pdbx_strand_id
1 'polypeptide(L)'
;MSQQRVKLGIAPINWSNDDLPELGADISLDRCLSEMQEAGYAGTEFGNKFPTQAATLKPLLSKYGLSLASMWHTTYFVENDDLEAELSRIKENLEFLSAMGTSVINIAECSGSVHGDRNKPLSNKPVFDDREWDRLITGLKKTGELCDAYGISAAFHHHMGTGVQTEDEIDRLMSSTANEKVYLCADTGHMRFAGFDPLPVYERYMDRIRHIHLKDVRENVLTEMLDKDASFLDSVIEGVFTVPGDGMIDFKPVFDVVMESNYNGWMIVEAEGDPSKNDPLQYSKIAKRYISEIASI
;
A
#
# COMPACT_ATOMS: atom_id res chain seq x y z
N MET A 1 -2.98 -30.87 -0.10
CA MET A 1 -3.10 -29.65 -0.93
C MET A 1 -2.06 -28.68 -0.42
N SER A 2 -1.08 -28.30 -1.21
CA SER A 2 -0.12 -27.24 -0.82
C SER A 2 -0.93 -25.97 -0.60
N GLN A 3 -0.83 -25.38 0.58
CA GLN A 3 -1.46 -24.10 0.88
C GLN A 3 -0.92 -23.09 -0.13
N GLN A 4 -1.81 -22.37 -0.82
CA GLN A 4 -1.41 -21.35 -1.80
C GLN A 4 -0.53 -20.31 -1.08
N ARG A 5 0.72 -20.20 -1.51
CA ARG A 5 1.75 -19.42 -0.85
C ARG A 5 1.49 -17.90 -0.98
N VAL A 6 1.05 -17.47 -2.16
CA VAL A 6 0.68 -16.10 -2.46
C VAL A 6 -0.84 -15.97 -2.37
N LYS A 7 -1.32 -14.96 -1.65
CA LYS A 7 -2.74 -14.67 -1.47
C LYS A 7 -3.08 -13.38 -2.18
N LEU A 8 -4.24 -13.33 -2.83
CA LEU A 8 -4.72 -12.12 -3.48
C LEU A 8 -5.82 -11.47 -2.64
N GLY A 9 -5.61 -10.20 -2.31
CA GLY A 9 -6.56 -9.33 -1.64
C GLY A 9 -6.85 -8.08 -2.45
N ILE A 10 -7.72 -7.23 -1.92
CA ILE A 10 -8.07 -5.94 -2.52
C ILE A 10 -8.28 -4.89 -1.43
N ALA A 11 -7.78 -3.68 -1.65
CA ALA A 11 -7.90 -2.59 -0.69
C ALA A 11 -9.32 -1.97 -0.72
N PRO A 12 -9.87 -1.57 0.44
CA PRO A 12 -11.17 -0.93 0.51
C PRO A 12 -11.20 0.47 -0.13
N ILE A 13 -10.03 1.07 -0.38
CA ILE A 13 -9.90 2.38 -1.02
C ILE A 13 -10.48 2.42 -2.43
N ASN A 14 -10.66 1.27 -3.08
CA ASN A 14 -11.36 1.15 -4.36
C ASN A 14 -12.86 1.52 -4.25
N TRP A 15 -13.45 1.41 -3.05
CA TRP A 15 -14.87 1.73 -2.77
C TRP A 15 -15.05 3.06 -2.04
N SER A 16 -14.08 3.44 -1.22
CA SER A 16 -14.11 4.70 -0.46
C SER A 16 -12.69 5.15 -0.19
N ASN A 17 -12.41 6.39 -0.55
CA ASN A 17 -11.07 6.95 -0.40
C ASN A 17 -10.87 7.49 1.02
N ASP A 18 -9.76 7.13 1.68
CA ASP A 18 -9.46 7.55 3.04
C ASP A 18 -8.96 9.00 3.10
N ASP A 19 -8.30 9.49 2.04
CA ASP A 19 -7.81 10.86 1.91
C ASP A 19 -8.86 11.83 1.32
N LEU A 20 -9.86 11.28 0.63
CA LEU A 20 -10.98 12.01 0.01
C LEU A 20 -12.30 11.37 0.47
N PRO A 21 -12.71 11.55 1.74
CA PRO A 21 -13.82 10.81 2.35
C PRO A 21 -15.18 11.05 1.70
N GLU A 22 -15.33 12.08 0.88
CA GLU A 22 -16.51 12.31 0.06
C GLU A 22 -16.63 11.31 -1.10
N LEU A 23 -15.50 10.75 -1.59
CA LEU A 23 -15.50 9.75 -2.65
C LEU A 23 -15.92 8.38 -2.09
N GLY A 24 -17.08 7.90 -2.52
CA GLY A 24 -17.68 6.65 -2.04
C GLY A 24 -18.27 6.72 -0.64
N ALA A 25 -18.57 7.93 -0.11
CA ALA A 25 -19.20 8.12 1.21
C ALA A 25 -20.50 7.33 1.38
N ASP A 26 -21.28 7.22 0.31
CA ASP A 26 -22.55 6.50 0.23
C ASP A 26 -22.41 4.97 0.10
N ILE A 27 -21.21 4.47 -0.22
CA ILE A 27 -20.96 3.04 -0.31
C ILE A 27 -20.83 2.45 1.09
N SER A 28 -21.75 1.56 1.45
CA SER A 28 -21.73 0.92 2.76
C SER A 28 -20.60 -0.11 2.88
N LEU A 29 -20.14 -0.35 4.11
CA LEU A 29 -19.15 -1.39 4.38
C LEU A 29 -19.65 -2.78 3.95
N ASP A 30 -20.93 -3.08 4.13
CA ASP A 30 -21.53 -4.36 3.72
C ASP A 30 -21.46 -4.55 2.20
N ARG A 31 -21.74 -3.50 1.41
CA ARG A 31 -21.57 -3.51 -0.04
C ARG A 31 -20.10 -3.74 -0.42
N CYS A 32 -19.17 -3.00 0.18
CA CYS A 32 -17.75 -3.14 -0.06
C CYS A 32 -17.29 -4.59 0.15
N LEU A 33 -17.57 -5.19 1.31
CA LEU A 33 -17.16 -6.55 1.66
C LEU A 33 -17.85 -7.62 0.79
N SER A 34 -19.13 -7.43 0.45
CA SER A 34 -19.84 -8.36 -0.43
C SER A 34 -19.31 -8.35 -1.85
N GLU A 35 -18.95 -7.18 -2.38
CA GLU A 35 -18.36 -7.04 -3.71
C GLU A 35 -16.92 -7.58 -3.79
N MET A 36 -16.12 -7.44 -2.72
CA MET A 36 -14.81 -8.11 -2.61
C MET A 36 -14.95 -9.64 -2.66
N GLN A 37 -15.91 -10.19 -1.91
CA GLN A 37 -16.23 -11.63 -1.94
C GLN A 37 -16.70 -12.06 -3.33
N GLU A 38 -17.62 -11.32 -3.96
CA GLU A 38 -18.16 -11.62 -5.30
C GLU A 38 -17.06 -11.60 -6.36
N ALA A 39 -16.10 -10.67 -6.26
CA ALA A 39 -14.95 -10.61 -7.16
C ALA A 39 -13.90 -11.72 -6.89
N GLY A 40 -14.05 -12.51 -5.80
CA GLY A 40 -13.22 -13.69 -5.52
C GLY A 40 -11.89 -13.37 -4.83
N TYR A 41 -11.82 -12.31 -4.05
CA TYR A 41 -10.66 -11.99 -3.23
C TYR A 41 -10.70 -12.74 -1.89
N ALA A 42 -9.50 -13.04 -1.34
CA ALA A 42 -9.36 -13.79 -0.09
C ALA A 42 -9.09 -12.88 1.12
N GLY A 43 -8.85 -11.60 0.90
CA GLY A 43 -8.55 -10.65 1.98
C GLY A 43 -8.64 -9.21 1.56
N THR A 44 -8.49 -8.34 2.56
CA THR A 44 -8.51 -6.89 2.39
C THR A 44 -7.57 -6.22 3.38
N GLU A 45 -7.26 -4.96 3.18
CA GLU A 45 -6.59 -4.12 4.15
C GLU A 45 -7.58 -3.37 5.04
N PHE A 46 -7.07 -2.79 6.13
CA PHE A 46 -7.91 -1.99 7.02
C PHE A 46 -8.27 -0.66 6.35
N GLY A 47 -9.54 -0.29 6.38
CA GLY A 47 -10.05 0.98 5.84
C GLY A 47 -10.87 1.76 6.87
N ASN A 48 -11.10 3.04 6.61
CA ASN A 48 -11.74 3.99 7.51
C ASN A 48 -13.15 3.60 7.98
N LYS A 49 -13.88 2.80 7.19
CA LYS A 49 -15.23 2.33 7.52
C LYS A 49 -15.25 1.07 8.39
N PHE A 50 -14.08 0.48 8.67
CA PHE A 50 -14.01 -0.79 9.40
C PHE A 50 -14.15 -0.56 10.92
N PRO A 51 -14.77 -1.52 11.65
CA PRO A 51 -14.74 -1.52 13.11
C PRO A 51 -13.30 -1.59 13.63
N THR A 52 -12.96 -0.75 14.60
CA THR A 52 -11.62 -0.68 15.21
C THR A 52 -11.36 -1.76 16.25
N GLN A 53 -12.35 -2.55 16.61
CA GLN A 53 -12.23 -3.65 17.57
C GLN A 53 -12.08 -4.98 16.85
N ALA A 54 -10.98 -5.69 17.09
CA ALA A 54 -10.70 -6.99 16.48
C ALA A 54 -11.82 -8.02 16.73
N ALA A 55 -12.43 -7.99 17.92
CA ALA A 55 -13.56 -8.86 18.29
C ALA A 55 -14.81 -8.63 17.41
N THR A 56 -14.96 -7.45 16.83
CA THR A 56 -16.05 -7.10 15.91
C THR A 56 -15.65 -7.32 14.46
N LEU A 57 -14.44 -6.89 14.08
CA LEU A 57 -13.99 -6.94 12.68
C LEU A 57 -13.71 -8.36 12.21
N LYS A 58 -13.08 -9.19 13.04
CA LYS A 58 -12.68 -10.55 12.64
C LYS A 58 -13.88 -11.43 12.23
N PRO A 59 -14.97 -11.54 13.00
CA PRO A 59 -16.17 -12.27 12.56
C PRO A 59 -16.86 -11.61 11.38
N LEU A 60 -16.83 -10.28 11.25
CA LEU A 60 -17.38 -9.57 10.11
C LEU A 60 -16.65 -9.96 8.81
N LEU A 61 -15.32 -9.89 8.77
CA LEU A 61 -14.56 -10.32 7.60
C LEU A 61 -14.77 -11.80 7.30
N SER A 62 -14.80 -12.65 8.34
CA SER A 62 -15.05 -14.10 8.17
C SER A 62 -16.40 -14.41 7.54
N LYS A 63 -17.44 -13.61 7.79
CA LYS A 63 -18.76 -13.73 7.15
C LYS A 63 -18.67 -13.67 5.62
N TYR A 64 -17.72 -12.88 5.10
CA TYR A 64 -17.48 -12.72 3.66
C TYR A 64 -16.30 -13.58 3.15
N GLY A 65 -15.76 -14.47 3.97
CA GLY A 65 -14.59 -15.29 3.60
C GLY A 65 -13.29 -14.49 3.44
N LEU A 66 -13.23 -13.29 4.02
CA LEU A 66 -12.09 -12.39 3.94
C LEU A 66 -11.20 -12.48 5.19
N SER A 67 -9.90 -12.23 5.00
CA SER A 67 -8.92 -12.04 6.07
C SER A 67 -8.36 -10.63 6.03
N LEU A 68 -7.93 -10.09 7.18
CA LEU A 68 -7.18 -8.82 7.20
C LEU A 68 -5.74 -9.11 6.80
N ALA A 69 -5.28 -8.47 5.73
CA ALA A 69 -3.94 -8.65 5.16
C ALA A 69 -2.90 -7.74 5.83
N SER A 70 -3.25 -6.49 6.02
CA SER A 70 -2.42 -5.45 6.64
C SER A 70 -3.25 -4.24 7.04
N MET A 71 -2.57 -3.23 7.59
CA MET A 71 -3.11 -1.88 7.75
C MET A 71 -2.02 -0.84 7.51
N TRP A 72 -2.43 0.33 7.08
CA TRP A 72 -1.58 1.52 6.99
C TRP A 72 -1.31 2.12 8.36
N HIS A 73 -0.07 2.56 8.60
CA HIS A 73 0.30 3.36 9.75
C HIS A 73 1.21 4.51 9.34
N THR A 74 0.75 5.72 9.58
CA THR A 74 1.51 6.95 9.32
C THR A 74 2.48 7.23 10.45
N THR A 75 3.75 7.50 10.12
CA THR A 75 4.78 7.93 11.06
C THR A 75 5.28 9.34 10.71
N TYR A 76 5.85 10.01 11.72
CA TYR A 76 6.41 11.34 11.64
C TYR A 76 7.79 11.39 12.31
N PHE A 77 8.66 10.41 12.01
CA PHE A 77 9.98 10.29 12.63
C PHE A 77 10.88 11.50 12.34
N VAL A 78 10.70 12.12 11.17
CA VAL A 78 11.55 13.24 10.76
C VAL A 78 11.19 14.53 11.49
N GLU A 79 9.91 14.81 11.70
CA GLU A 79 9.49 16.05 12.36
C GLU A 79 9.17 15.92 13.85
N ASN A 80 8.86 14.71 14.33
CA ASN A 80 8.54 14.46 15.73
C ASN A 80 9.78 14.05 16.52
N ASP A 81 10.11 14.81 17.59
CA ASP A 81 11.25 14.50 18.45
C ASP A 81 10.95 13.40 19.49
N ASP A 82 9.68 13.04 19.68
CA ASP A 82 9.27 12.01 20.65
C ASP A 82 9.10 10.64 19.94
N LEU A 83 10.24 9.96 19.76
CA LEU A 83 10.26 8.62 19.18
C LEU A 83 9.46 7.61 20.00
N GLU A 84 9.45 7.71 21.33
CA GLU A 84 8.72 6.79 22.19
C GLU A 84 7.20 6.93 22.02
N ALA A 85 6.70 8.16 21.81
CA ALA A 85 5.30 8.37 21.47
C ALA A 85 4.92 7.75 20.11
N GLU A 86 5.79 7.89 19.09
CA GLU A 86 5.57 7.24 17.80
C GLU A 86 5.54 5.71 17.93
N LEU A 87 6.50 5.12 18.64
CA LEU A 87 6.54 3.67 18.89
C LEU A 87 5.32 3.17 19.69
N SER A 88 4.81 3.98 20.64
CA SER A 88 3.59 3.65 21.39
C SER A 88 2.36 3.56 20.47
N ARG A 89 2.21 4.48 19.50
CA ARG A 89 1.12 4.44 18.50
C ARG A 89 1.21 3.21 17.61
N ILE A 90 2.42 2.85 17.19
CA ILE A 90 2.65 1.62 16.42
C ILE A 90 2.26 0.40 17.24
N LYS A 91 2.63 0.34 18.52
CA LYS A 91 2.32 -0.77 19.42
C LYS A 91 0.82 -1.02 19.53
N GLU A 92 -0.01 0.02 19.65
CA GLU A 92 -1.47 -0.13 19.68
C GLU A 92 -1.99 -0.85 18.43
N ASN A 93 -1.47 -0.49 17.25
CA ASN A 93 -1.83 -1.16 16.00
C ASN A 93 -1.30 -2.60 15.92
N LEU A 94 -0.12 -2.88 16.48
CA LEU A 94 0.42 -4.25 16.53
C LEU A 94 -0.42 -5.17 17.43
N GLU A 95 -0.95 -4.67 18.55
CA GLU A 95 -1.86 -5.40 19.42
C GLU A 95 -3.17 -5.76 18.68
N PHE A 96 -3.72 -4.79 17.91
CA PHE A 96 -4.88 -5.02 17.06
C PHE A 96 -4.58 -6.05 15.96
N LEU A 97 -3.49 -5.90 15.20
CA LEU A 97 -3.11 -6.80 14.11
C LEU A 97 -2.83 -8.22 14.62
N SER A 98 -2.17 -8.35 15.77
CA SER A 98 -1.94 -9.64 16.43
C SER A 98 -3.26 -10.33 16.76
N ALA A 99 -4.25 -9.61 17.32
CA ALA A 99 -5.59 -10.15 17.58
C ALA A 99 -6.33 -10.54 16.30
N MET A 100 -6.11 -9.84 15.20
CA MET A 100 -6.63 -10.20 13.87
C MET A 100 -5.94 -11.42 13.26
N GLY A 101 -4.70 -11.73 13.66
CA GLY A 101 -3.86 -12.78 13.07
C GLY A 101 -3.15 -12.31 11.80
N THR A 102 -2.91 -11.02 11.69
CA THR A 102 -2.23 -10.36 10.57
C THR A 102 -0.73 -10.28 10.83
N SER A 103 0.10 -10.49 9.81
CA SER A 103 1.55 -10.62 9.94
C SER A 103 2.35 -9.46 9.32
N VAL A 104 1.67 -8.42 8.81
CA VAL A 104 2.31 -7.25 8.17
C VAL A 104 1.61 -5.98 8.60
N ILE A 105 2.39 -4.93 8.85
CA ILE A 105 1.94 -3.54 8.98
C ILE A 105 2.65 -2.70 7.92
N ASN A 106 1.89 -1.87 7.18
CA ASN A 106 2.46 -0.93 6.21
C ASN A 106 2.79 0.38 6.92
N ILE A 107 4.07 0.76 6.92
CA ILE A 107 4.59 1.97 7.56
C ILE A 107 4.90 3.00 6.50
N ALA A 108 4.36 4.19 6.60
CA ALA A 108 4.68 5.31 5.73
C ALA A 108 5.16 6.53 6.54
N GLU A 109 6.27 7.14 6.13
CA GLU A 109 6.79 8.36 6.72
C GLU A 109 6.19 9.58 6.01
N CYS A 110 5.41 10.37 6.74
CA CYS A 110 4.64 11.48 6.18
C CYS A 110 5.07 12.87 6.69
N SER A 111 6.23 12.99 7.35
CA SER A 111 6.76 14.29 7.75
C SER A 111 6.91 15.22 6.53
N GLY A 112 6.30 16.40 6.61
CA GLY A 112 6.32 17.39 5.52
C GLY A 112 5.66 16.94 4.23
N SER A 113 4.96 15.82 4.19
CA SER A 113 4.37 15.29 2.96
C SER A 113 3.32 16.24 2.35
N VAL A 114 3.14 16.14 1.04
CA VAL A 114 2.17 16.94 0.28
C VAL A 114 1.01 16.09 -0.25
N HIS A 115 1.02 14.77 -0.04
CA HIS A 115 0.03 13.88 -0.65
C HIS A 115 -1.41 14.18 -0.24
N GLY A 116 -1.66 14.61 0.99
CA GLY A 116 -3.01 14.94 1.50
C GLY A 116 -3.45 16.41 1.25
N ASP A 117 -2.68 17.24 0.54
CA ASP A 117 -2.99 18.65 0.34
C ASP A 117 -3.20 18.99 -1.15
N ARG A 118 -4.45 19.21 -1.55
CA ARG A 118 -4.82 19.57 -2.94
C ARG A 118 -4.22 20.89 -3.43
N ASN A 119 -3.75 21.76 -2.52
CA ASN A 119 -3.17 23.04 -2.89
C ASN A 119 -1.64 22.96 -3.09
N LYS A 120 -1.05 21.79 -2.87
CA LYS A 120 0.38 21.58 -3.02
C LYS A 120 0.66 20.66 -4.20
N PRO A 121 1.42 21.13 -5.21
CA PRO A 121 1.83 20.29 -6.32
C PRO A 121 2.82 19.20 -5.85
N LEU A 122 2.88 18.10 -6.60
CA LEU A 122 3.79 16.98 -6.28
C LEU A 122 5.27 17.37 -6.35
N SER A 123 5.64 18.39 -7.14
CA SER A 123 7.00 18.94 -7.18
C SER A 123 7.47 19.50 -5.81
N ASN A 124 6.54 19.82 -4.92
CA ASN A 124 6.82 20.31 -3.57
C ASN A 124 7.01 19.20 -2.52
N LYS A 125 7.16 17.94 -2.95
CA LYS A 125 7.43 16.85 -2.01
C LYS A 125 8.64 17.17 -1.13
N PRO A 126 8.71 16.69 0.12
CA PRO A 126 9.89 16.87 0.97
C PRO A 126 11.10 16.15 0.37
N VAL A 127 12.26 16.76 0.52
CA VAL A 127 13.57 16.18 0.20
C VAL A 127 14.38 16.16 1.50
N PHE A 128 14.57 15.00 2.06
CA PHE A 128 15.24 14.84 3.35
C PHE A 128 16.74 15.08 3.24
N ASP A 129 17.28 15.89 4.16
CA ASP A 129 18.71 16.03 4.37
C ASP A 129 19.28 14.78 5.11
N ASP A 130 20.60 14.74 5.32
CA ASP A 130 21.24 13.58 5.97
C ASP A 130 20.78 13.38 7.41
N ARG A 131 20.49 14.46 8.16
CA ARG A 131 20.00 14.37 9.54
C ARG A 131 18.55 13.86 9.59
N GLU A 132 17.73 14.27 8.64
CA GLU A 132 16.36 13.80 8.49
C GLU A 132 16.33 12.31 8.11
N TRP A 133 17.22 11.90 7.20
CA TRP A 133 17.43 10.48 6.89
C TRP A 133 17.87 9.67 8.11
N ASP A 134 18.81 10.16 8.90
CA ASP A 134 19.26 9.48 10.14
C ASP A 134 18.09 9.29 11.13
N ARG A 135 17.21 10.27 11.24
CA ARG A 135 15.99 10.18 12.08
C ARG A 135 15.03 9.12 11.55
N LEU A 136 14.73 9.14 10.26
CA LEU A 136 13.88 8.14 9.60
C LEU A 136 14.43 6.73 9.83
N ILE A 137 15.70 6.51 9.51
CA ILE A 137 16.34 5.19 9.65
C ILE A 137 16.36 4.72 11.11
N THR A 138 16.62 5.61 12.06
CA THR A 138 16.56 5.29 13.49
C THR A 138 15.16 4.87 13.91
N GLY A 139 14.14 5.62 13.50
CA GLY A 139 12.73 5.30 13.77
C GLY A 139 12.33 3.95 13.18
N LEU A 140 12.67 3.70 11.91
CA LEU A 140 12.36 2.44 11.24
C LEU A 140 13.06 1.22 11.86
N LYS A 141 14.33 1.34 12.30
CA LYS A 141 15.02 0.26 13.01
C LYS A 141 14.30 -0.12 14.30
N LYS A 142 13.91 0.87 15.10
CA LYS A 142 13.15 0.65 16.34
C LYS A 142 11.76 0.07 16.06
N THR A 143 11.11 0.53 14.99
CA THR A 143 9.84 -0.04 14.53
C THR A 143 10.00 -1.50 14.12
N GLY A 144 11.05 -1.83 13.37
CA GLY A 144 11.34 -3.20 12.96
C GLY A 144 11.56 -4.14 14.15
N GLU A 145 12.36 -3.71 15.16
CA GLU A 145 12.56 -4.44 16.42
C GLU A 145 11.23 -4.66 17.17
N LEU A 146 10.41 -3.61 17.26
CA LEU A 146 9.11 -3.68 17.92
C LEU A 146 8.16 -4.64 17.19
N CYS A 147 8.05 -4.53 15.87
CA CYS A 147 7.20 -5.40 15.06
C CYS A 147 7.62 -6.87 15.13
N ASP A 148 8.94 -7.15 15.10
CA ASP A 148 9.48 -8.51 15.21
C ASP A 148 9.10 -9.17 16.54
N ALA A 149 9.04 -8.41 17.63
CA ALA A 149 8.58 -8.90 18.94
C ALA A 149 7.10 -9.37 18.93
N TYR A 150 6.29 -8.88 18.01
CA TYR A 150 4.90 -9.32 17.79
C TYR A 150 4.77 -10.38 16.69
N GLY A 151 5.86 -10.77 16.03
CA GLY A 151 5.84 -11.64 14.87
C GLY A 151 5.20 -10.98 13.63
N ILE A 152 5.22 -9.65 13.55
CA ILE A 152 4.67 -8.83 12.47
C ILE A 152 5.82 -8.17 11.73
N SER A 153 5.77 -8.15 10.40
CA SER A 153 6.77 -7.50 9.56
C SER A 153 6.44 -6.01 9.39
N ALA A 154 7.41 -5.14 9.66
CA ALA A 154 7.33 -3.71 9.33
C ALA A 154 7.65 -3.53 7.82
N ALA A 155 6.64 -3.36 6.98
CA ALA A 155 6.80 -3.13 5.56
C ALA A 155 6.70 -1.63 5.26
N PHE A 156 7.82 -1.00 4.88
CA PHE A 156 7.83 0.42 4.53
C PHE A 156 7.14 0.62 3.19
N HIS A 157 6.16 1.51 3.17
CA HIS A 157 5.43 1.90 1.96
C HIS A 157 5.98 3.24 1.45
N HIS A 158 6.68 3.22 0.32
CA HIS A 158 7.04 4.43 -0.41
C HIS A 158 5.80 5.03 -1.07
N HIS A 159 5.69 6.35 -1.11
CA HIS A 159 4.45 6.97 -1.57
C HIS A 159 4.71 8.30 -2.29
N MET A 160 3.89 8.61 -3.29
CA MET A 160 3.92 9.90 -3.96
C MET A 160 3.69 11.04 -2.97
N GLY A 161 4.45 12.13 -3.12
CA GLY A 161 4.34 13.31 -2.26
C GLY A 161 5.00 13.19 -0.88
N THR A 162 5.71 12.08 -0.59
CA THR A 162 6.46 11.88 0.66
C THR A 162 7.96 12.01 0.45
N GLY A 163 8.74 11.91 1.54
CA GLY A 163 10.20 11.96 1.50
C GLY A 163 10.86 10.71 0.90
N VAL A 164 10.11 9.60 0.73
CA VAL A 164 10.59 8.39 0.06
C VAL A 164 9.63 8.06 -1.09
N GLN A 165 9.96 8.52 -2.27
CA GLN A 165 9.13 8.43 -3.47
C GLN A 165 9.89 7.85 -4.67
N THR A 166 11.14 8.26 -4.88
CA THR A 166 11.95 7.91 -6.07
C THR A 166 12.69 6.59 -5.87
N GLU A 167 13.18 6.00 -6.97
CA GLU A 167 13.99 4.78 -6.93
C GLU A 167 15.23 4.96 -6.05
N ASP A 168 15.96 6.08 -6.20
CA ASP A 168 17.15 6.38 -5.39
C ASP A 168 16.83 6.50 -3.89
N GLU A 169 15.67 7.07 -3.54
CA GLU A 169 15.22 7.16 -2.15
C GLU A 169 14.85 5.79 -1.58
N ILE A 170 14.21 4.92 -2.36
CA ILE A 170 13.96 3.53 -1.99
C ILE A 170 15.29 2.79 -1.80
N ASP A 171 16.25 2.93 -2.71
CA ASP A 171 17.56 2.31 -2.62
C ASP A 171 18.34 2.81 -1.38
N ARG A 172 18.29 4.11 -1.08
CA ARG A 172 18.88 4.68 0.14
C ARG A 172 18.26 4.07 1.39
N LEU A 173 16.93 3.99 1.47
CA LEU A 173 16.23 3.40 2.60
C LEU A 173 16.62 1.93 2.78
N MET A 174 16.53 1.15 1.72
CA MET A 174 16.76 -0.29 1.75
C MET A 174 18.22 -0.63 2.08
N SER A 175 19.20 0.12 1.55
CA SER A 175 20.61 -0.05 1.88
C SER A 175 20.92 0.35 3.32
N SER A 176 20.36 1.45 3.81
CA SER A 176 20.56 1.94 5.18
C SER A 176 19.92 1.03 6.25
N THR A 177 18.98 0.15 5.85
CA THR A 177 18.30 -0.81 6.73
C THR A 177 18.61 -2.27 6.36
N ALA A 178 19.72 -2.55 5.66
CA ALA A 178 20.02 -3.87 5.08
C ALA A 178 20.08 -5.01 6.11
N ASN A 179 20.54 -4.73 7.33
CA ASN A 179 20.69 -5.71 8.41
C ASN A 179 19.59 -5.62 9.48
N GLU A 180 18.52 -4.89 9.20
CA GLU A 180 17.46 -4.58 10.15
C GLU A 180 16.15 -5.31 9.79
N LYS A 181 15.20 -5.32 10.74
CA LYS A 181 13.86 -5.93 10.56
C LYS A 181 12.90 -4.99 9.82
N VAL A 182 13.42 -4.29 8.81
CA VAL A 182 12.68 -3.37 7.96
C VAL A 182 12.55 -3.98 6.58
N TYR A 183 11.35 -4.05 6.08
CA TYR A 183 10.98 -4.66 4.81
C TYR A 183 10.32 -3.63 3.89
N LEU A 184 10.05 -4.00 2.65
CA LEU A 184 9.37 -3.14 1.68
C LEU A 184 7.93 -3.60 1.45
N CYS A 185 7.00 -2.67 1.47
CA CYS A 185 5.73 -2.76 0.77
C CYS A 185 5.96 -2.18 -0.63
N ALA A 186 6.03 -3.04 -1.63
CA ALA A 186 6.33 -2.62 -3.01
C ALA A 186 5.04 -2.29 -3.76
N ASP A 187 4.85 -1.02 -4.12
CA ASP A 187 3.68 -0.53 -4.84
C ASP A 187 4.04 -0.16 -6.28
N THR A 188 3.50 -0.91 -7.23
CA THR A 188 3.79 -0.73 -8.66
C THR A 188 3.29 0.60 -9.22
N GLY A 189 2.16 1.10 -8.74
CA GLY A 189 1.55 2.35 -9.20
C GLY A 189 2.32 3.58 -8.73
N HIS A 190 2.75 3.62 -7.46
CA HIS A 190 3.56 4.71 -6.95
C HIS A 190 4.94 4.76 -7.62
N MET A 191 5.56 3.60 -7.90
CA MET A 191 6.81 3.53 -8.68
C MET A 191 6.60 4.11 -10.08
N ARG A 192 5.54 3.69 -10.77
CA ARG A 192 5.26 4.17 -12.12
C ARG A 192 4.93 5.65 -12.16
N PHE A 193 4.17 6.14 -11.20
CA PHE A 193 3.87 7.57 -11.08
C PHE A 193 5.12 8.40 -10.76
N ALA A 194 6.06 7.87 -9.98
CA ALA A 194 7.35 8.50 -9.70
C ALA A 194 8.31 8.47 -10.90
N GLY A 195 7.93 7.85 -12.02
CA GLY A 195 8.65 7.90 -13.29
C GLY A 195 9.60 6.74 -13.56
N PHE A 196 9.54 5.63 -12.81
CA PHE A 196 10.41 4.48 -13.01
C PHE A 196 9.66 3.16 -13.14
N ASP A 197 10.32 2.15 -13.69
CA ASP A 197 9.79 0.80 -13.84
C ASP A 197 9.83 0.06 -12.51
N PRO A 198 8.74 -0.60 -12.08
CA PRO A 198 8.75 -1.42 -10.87
C PRO A 198 9.71 -2.61 -10.91
N LEU A 199 9.91 -3.24 -12.08
CA LEU A 199 10.63 -4.50 -12.20
C LEU A 199 12.03 -4.49 -11.55
N PRO A 200 12.92 -3.49 -11.79
CA PRO A 200 14.25 -3.47 -11.16
C PRO A 200 14.23 -3.46 -9.63
N VAL A 201 13.23 -2.82 -9.01
CA VAL A 201 13.06 -2.81 -7.55
C VAL A 201 12.65 -4.20 -7.04
N TYR A 202 11.73 -4.87 -7.75
CA TYR A 202 11.35 -6.25 -7.41
C TYR A 202 12.52 -7.21 -7.55
N GLU A 203 13.29 -7.18 -8.64
CA GLU A 203 14.49 -8.02 -8.83
C GLU A 203 15.53 -7.79 -7.72
N ARG A 204 15.76 -6.53 -7.33
CA ARG A 204 16.77 -6.16 -6.33
C ARG A 204 16.39 -6.50 -4.91
N TYR A 205 15.10 -6.34 -4.54
CA TYR A 205 14.65 -6.40 -3.15
C TYR A 205 13.63 -7.50 -2.86
N MET A 206 13.41 -8.46 -3.75
CA MET A 206 12.37 -9.50 -3.57
C MET A 206 12.49 -10.24 -2.23
N ASP A 207 13.71 -10.52 -1.76
CA ASP A 207 13.94 -11.19 -0.47
C ASP A 207 13.53 -10.31 0.74
N ARG A 208 13.36 -9.02 0.53
CA ARG A 208 12.95 -8.04 1.54
C ARG A 208 11.56 -7.47 1.32
N ILE A 209 10.84 -7.84 0.29
CA ILE A 209 9.43 -7.49 0.10
C ILE A 209 8.58 -8.40 1.01
N ARG A 210 7.67 -7.81 1.79
CA ARG A 210 6.72 -8.53 2.66
C ARG A 210 5.28 -8.22 2.35
N HIS A 211 5.03 -7.19 1.56
CA HIS A 211 3.70 -6.80 1.11
C HIS A 211 3.79 -6.22 -0.29
N ILE A 212 2.76 -6.40 -1.10
CA ILE A 212 2.76 -5.93 -2.49
C ILE A 212 1.43 -5.25 -2.75
N HIS A 213 1.50 -4.01 -3.25
CA HIS A 213 0.36 -3.31 -3.84
C HIS A 213 0.44 -3.40 -5.36
N LEU A 214 -0.61 -3.94 -5.94
CA LEU A 214 -0.81 -4.05 -7.38
C LEU A 214 -1.70 -2.89 -7.83
N LYS A 215 -1.08 -1.80 -8.14
CA LYS A 215 -1.71 -0.56 -8.60
C LYS A 215 -1.22 -0.29 -10.02
N ASP A 216 -2.13 -0.05 -10.96
CA ASP A 216 -1.82 0.30 -12.35
C ASP A 216 -2.03 1.80 -12.59
N VAL A 217 -1.52 2.31 -13.68
CA VAL A 217 -1.51 3.75 -14.00
C VAL A 217 -2.02 3.98 -15.42
N ARG A 218 -2.90 4.97 -15.61
CA ARG A 218 -3.34 5.42 -16.94
C ARG A 218 -2.36 6.44 -17.50
N GLU A 219 -1.64 6.08 -18.55
CA GLU A 219 -0.56 6.85 -19.15
C GLU A 219 -0.98 8.27 -19.57
N ASN A 220 -2.14 8.39 -20.20
CA ASN A 220 -2.65 9.68 -20.65
C ASN A 220 -2.97 10.62 -19.48
N VAL A 221 -3.55 10.11 -18.40
CA VAL A 221 -3.86 10.89 -17.20
C VAL A 221 -2.56 11.27 -16.48
N LEU A 222 -1.63 10.31 -16.32
CA LEU A 222 -0.32 10.56 -15.74
C LEU A 222 0.41 11.71 -16.45
N THR A 223 0.49 11.64 -17.78
CA THR A 223 1.16 12.68 -18.58
C THR A 223 0.50 14.04 -18.36
N GLU A 224 -0.83 14.12 -18.41
CA GLU A 224 -1.56 15.37 -18.19
C GLU A 224 -1.33 15.96 -16.78
N MET A 225 -1.33 15.12 -15.75
CA MET A 225 -1.15 15.57 -14.37
C MET A 225 0.29 16.00 -14.09
N LEU A 226 1.28 15.33 -14.66
CA LEU A 226 2.69 15.75 -14.59
C LEU A 226 2.93 17.08 -15.32
N ASP A 227 2.36 17.27 -16.51
CA ASP A 227 2.49 18.52 -17.28
C ASP A 227 1.88 19.73 -16.55
N LYS A 228 0.85 19.50 -15.76
CA LYS A 228 0.20 20.53 -14.92
C LYS A 228 0.88 20.74 -13.57
N ASP A 229 1.86 19.92 -13.21
CA ASP A 229 2.38 19.84 -11.83
C ASP A 229 1.23 19.75 -10.80
N ALA A 230 0.29 18.84 -11.04
CA ALA A 230 -0.91 18.70 -10.24
C ALA A 230 -0.59 18.18 -8.82
N SER A 231 -1.52 18.40 -7.89
CA SER A 231 -1.46 17.74 -6.59
C SER A 231 -1.67 16.22 -6.71
N PHE A 232 -1.26 15.47 -5.70
CA PHE A 232 -1.53 14.03 -5.66
C PHE A 232 -3.03 13.76 -5.69
N LEU A 233 -3.81 14.42 -4.85
CA LEU A 233 -5.25 14.20 -4.75
C LEU A 233 -6.01 14.61 -6.03
N ASP A 234 -5.60 15.68 -6.72
CA ASP A 234 -6.21 16.00 -8.02
C ASP A 234 -5.89 14.93 -9.07
N SER A 235 -4.69 14.37 -9.04
CA SER A 235 -4.31 13.25 -9.91
C SER A 235 -5.16 12.00 -9.64
N VAL A 236 -5.44 11.72 -8.37
CA VAL A 236 -6.34 10.62 -7.94
C VAL A 236 -7.77 10.86 -8.45
N ILE A 237 -8.31 12.08 -8.28
CA ILE A 237 -9.66 12.46 -8.74
C ILE A 237 -9.78 12.35 -10.26
N GLU A 238 -8.74 12.71 -11.01
CA GLU A 238 -8.70 12.58 -12.47
C GLU A 238 -8.49 11.13 -12.93
N GLY A 239 -8.21 10.20 -11.99
CA GLY A 239 -8.15 8.77 -12.23
C GLY A 239 -6.80 8.31 -12.79
N VAL A 240 -5.70 8.88 -12.28
CA VAL A 240 -4.33 8.44 -12.63
C VAL A 240 -4.11 6.98 -12.29
N PHE A 241 -4.63 6.53 -11.15
CA PHE A 241 -4.56 5.12 -10.77
C PHE A 241 -5.73 4.30 -11.31
N THR A 242 -5.43 3.05 -11.56
CA THR A 242 -6.39 2.04 -11.97
C THR A 242 -5.94 0.65 -11.49
N VAL A 243 -6.72 -0.36 -11.83
CA VAL A 243 -6.42 -1.75 -11.46
C VAL A 243 -5.54 -2.45 -12.50
N PRO A 244 -4.78 -3.49 -12.14
CA PRO A 244 -4.00 -4.29 -13.09
C PRO A 244 -4.81 -4.74 -14.30
N GLY A 245 -4.27 -4.48 -15.49
CA GLY A 245 -4.88 -4.80 -16.77
C GLY A 245 -5.78 -3.72 -17.39
N ASP A 246 -5.89 -2.56 -16.72
CA ASP A 246 -6.59 -1.37 -17.25
C ASP A 246 -5.65 -0.15 -17.42
N GLY A 247 -4.35 -0.32 -17.20
CA GLY A 247 -3.35 0.73 -17.32
C GLY A 247 -2.16 0.34 -18.19
N MET A 248 -1.01 0.98 -17.91
CA MET A 248 0.18 0.90 -18.75
C MET A 248 1.25 -0.08 -18.24
N ILE A 249 1.10 -0.64 -17.03
CA ILE A 249 2.13 -1.49 -16.43
C ILE A 249 2.02 -2.91 -16.99
N ASP A 250 3.14 -3.42 -17.51
CA ASP A 250 3.25 -4.85 -17.81
C ASP A 250 3.58 -5.61 -16.51
N PHE A 251 2.56 -6.22 -15.93
CA PHE A 251 2.70 -6.97 -14.68
C PHE A 251 3.36 -8.34 -14.85
N LYS A 252 3.39 -8.90 -16.08
CA LYS A 252 3.88 -10.26 -16.26
C LYS A 252 5.31 -10.47 -15.74
N PRO A 253 6.30 -9.60 -16.04
CA PRO A 253 7.65 -9.74 -15.50
C PRO A 253 7.72 -9.63 -13.97
N VAL A 254 6.92 -8.72 -13.37
CA VAL A 254 6.84 -8.56 -11.91
C VAL A 254 6.29 -9.84 -11.27
N PHE A 255 5.21 -10.40 -11.83
CA PHE A 255 4.66 -11.67 -11.34
C PHE A 255 5.65 -12.82 -11.48
N ASP A 256 6.43 -12.88 -12.56
CA ASP A 256 7.44 -13.93 -12.74
C ASP A 256 8.47 -13.89 -11.61
N VAL A 257 9.02 -12.71 -11.29
CA VAL A 257 9.95 -12.53 -10.15
C VAL A 257 9.31 -12.97 -8.83
N VAL A 258 8.07 -12.56 -8.55
CA VAL A 258 7.37 -12.93 -7.31
C VAL A 258 7.13 -14.42 -7.23
N MET A 259 6.66 -15.05 -8.31
CA MET A 259 6.29 -16.48 -8.33
C MET A 259 7.50 -17.40 -8.30
N GLU A 260 8.63 -16.99 -8.87
CA GLU A 260 9.91 -17.71 -8.81
C GLU A 260 10.61 -17.58 -7.46
N SER A 261 10.30 -16.52 -6.69
CA SER A 261 10.87 -16.27 -5.36
C SER A 261 10.27 -17.18 -4.27
N ASN A 262 10.70 -17.01 -3.02
CA ASN A 262 10.09 -17.61 -1.84
C ASN A 262 9.02 -16.73 -1.18
N TYR A 263 8.49 -15.74 -1.89
CA TYR A 263 7.46 -14.86 -1.36
C TYR A 263 6.26 -15.65 -0.84
N ASN A 264 5.85 -15.33 0.37
CA ASN A 264 4.70 -15.93 1.04
C ASN A 264 3.94 -14.82 1.77
N GLY A 265 2.99 -14.22 1.08
CA GLY A 265 2.30 -13.04 1.61
C GLY A 265 1.11 -12.64 0.76
N TRP A 266 0.70 -11.40 0.95
CA TRP A 266 -0.42 -10.81 0.25
C TRP A 266 0.03 -9.93 -0.92
N MET A 267 -0.69 -10.05 -2.03
CA MET A 267 -0.70 -9.10 -3.12
C MET A 267 -2.08 -8.42 -3.10
N ILE A 268 -2.09 -7.12 -2.95
CA ILE A 268 -3.32 -6.33 -2.77
C ILE A 268 -3.56 -5.52 -4.04
N VAL A 269 -4.68 -5.75 -4.68
CA VAL A 269 -5.16 -4.86 -5.75
C VAL A 269 -5.60 -3.56 -5.11
N GLU A 270 -5.08 -2.45 -5.60
CA GLU A 270 -5.38 -1.13 -5.09
C GLU A 270 -5.52 -0.14 -6.24
N ALA A 271 -6.60 0.63 -6.24
CA ALA A 271 -6.80 1.71 -7.19
C ALA A 271 -7.54 2.85 -6.52
N GLU A 272 -6.77 3.83 -6.06
CA GLU A 272 -7.33 5.07 -5.55
C GLU A 272 -8.03 5.82 -6.67
N GLY A 273 -9.27 6.23 -6.44
CA GLY A 273 -10.03 6.94 -7.45
C GLY A 273 -11.45 7.28 -7.03
N ASP A 274 -12.21 7.79 -7.97
CA ASP A 274 -13.62 8.10 -7.79
C ASP A 274 -14.48 6.89 -8.16
N PRO A 275 -15.12 6.20 -7.19
CA PRO A 275 -15.94 5.02 -7.47
C PRO A 275 -17.20 5.33 -8.28
N SER A 276 -17.57 6.60 -8.46
CA SER A 276 -18.66 6.99 -9.35
C SER A 276 -18.25 6.99 -10.82
N LYS A 277 -16.94 7.13 -11.10
CA LYS A 277 -16.37 7.05 -12.45
C LYS A 277 -15.96 5.63 -12.81
N ASN A 278 -15.48 4.87 -11.83
CA ASN A 278 -14.96 3.52 -12.01
C ASN A 278 -15.71 2.57 -11.06
N ASP A 279 -16.69 1.82 -11.55
CA ASP A 279 -17.46 0.89 -10.73
C ASP A 279 -16.55 -0.12 -10.03
N PRO A 280 -16.46 -0.12 -8.68
CA PRO A 280 -15.47 -0.91 -7.95
C PRO A 280 -15.57 -2.41 -8.20
N LEU A 281 -16.79 -2.96 -8.30
CA LEU A 281 -16.99 -4.39 -8.56
C LEU A 281 -16.50 -4.79 -9.96
N GLN A 282 -16.80 -3.98 -10.98
CA GLN A 282 -16.35 -4.25 -12.34
C GLN A 282 -14.83 -4.20 -12.45
N TYR A 283 -14.21 -3.16 -11.88
CA TYR A 283 -12.75 -3.02 -11.88
C TYR A 283 -12.06 -4.11 -11.06
N SER A 284 -12.62 -4.51 -9.94
CA SER A 284 -12.13 -5.65 -9.15
C SER A 284 -12.13 -6.96 -9.96
N LYS A 285 -13.18 -7.19 -10.76
CA LYS A 285 -13.28 -8.37 -11.65
C LYS A 285 -12.31 -8.31 -12.84
N ILE A 286 -12.04 -7.11 -13.38
CA ILE A 286 -11.02 -6.90 -14.43
C ILE A 286 -9.65 -7.32 -13.90
N ALA A 287 -9.24 -6.77 -12.74
CA ALA A 287 -7.97 -7.11 -12.11
C ALA A 287 -7.86 -8.60 -11.80
N LYS A 288 -8.89 -9.18 -11.17
CA LYS A 288 -8.88 -10.61 -10.82
C LYS A 288 -8.68 -11.51 -12.04
N ARG A 289 -9.40 -11.23 -13.13
CA ARG A 289 -9.27 -11.96 -14.40
C ARG A 289 -7.87 -11.81 -14.98
N TYR A 290 -7.39 -10.58 -15.13
CA TYR A 290 -6.06 -10.31 -15.68
C TYR A 290 -4.95 -11.00 -14.88
N ILE A 291 -4.97 -10.88 -13.55
CA ILE A 291 -3.99 -11.53 -12.67
C ILE A 291 -4.05 -13.06 -12.81
N SER A 292 -5.25 -13.64 -12.87
CA SER A 292 -5.40 -15.10 -13.03
C SER A 292 -4.87 -15.59 -14.38
N GLU A 293 -4.95 -14.78 -15.44
CA GLU A 293 -4.42 -15.11 -16.76
C GLU A 293 -2.88 -15.11 -16.79
N ILE A 294 -2.22 -14.17 -16.09
CA ILE A 294 -0.77 -14.01 -16.15
C ILE A 294 0.00 -14.76 -15.07
N ALA A 295 -0.63 -15.06 -13.92
CA ALA A 295 0.06 -15.62 -12.74
C ALA A 295 -0.51 -16.96 -12.25
N SER A 296 -1.60 -17.43 -12.81
CA SER A 296 -2.26 -18.71 -12.39
C SER A 296 -2.64 -18.77 -10.90
N ILE A 297 -3.07 -17.62 -10.30
CA ILE A 297 -3.49 -17.48 -8.89
C ILE A 297 -4.93 -16.97 -8.74
#